data_98787822b79da9a498b0c576216c8ec9
#
_entry.id   98787822b79da9a498b0c576216c8ec9
#
_cell.length_a   1.000
_cell.length_b   1.000
_cell.length_c   1.000
_cell.angle_alpha   90.00
_cell.angle_beta   90.00
_cell.angle_gamma   90.00
#
_symmetry.space_group_name_H-M   'P 1'
#
loop_
_entity.id
_entity.type
_entity.pdbx_description
1 polymer ?
#
loop_
_entity_poly.entity_id
_entity_poly.type
_entity_poly.pdbx_seq_one_letter_code
_entity_poly.pdbx_strand_id
1 'polypeptide(L)'
;MNTEQNENKSDCSFIVEIRDVQKSFGSLHVIRGISLTIENGQVVVICGPSGCGKSTLLRCINGLEPIDSGDIIVGGISVKEKNRLRELRTETGMVFQQFNLFPHKTVLENVMLAPVDIRRMNKSEAKNLARGLLDRVGILNKEDDLPGSLSGGQQQRVAIARGLAMNPKLMMFDEPTSALDPEMITEVLDVMRNLASDGMTMIVVSHEMGFAREVADWMVMMDEGQIIEGRPPGEFFSDAREERTRKFLSQIISH
;
A
#
# COMPACT_ATOMS: atom_id res chain seq x y z
N MET A 1 -28.06 8.44 -42.86
CA MET A 1 -28.34 7.50 -41.72
C MET A 1 -26.98 7.08 -41.20
N ASN A 2 -26.41 7.85 -40.29
CA ASN A 2 -25.15 7.58 -39.63
C ASN A 2 -25.49 7.04 -38.25
N THR A 3 -25.23 5.77 -38.05
CA THR A 3 -25.26 5.12 -36.73
C THR A 3 -23.92 5.37 -36.07
N GLU A 4 -23.86 6.36 -35.19
CA GLU A 4 -22.74 6.59 -34.29
C GLU A 4 -22.63 5.40 -33.34
N GLN A 5 -21.53 4.68 -33.46
CA GLN A 5 -21.11 3.69 -32.46
C GLN A 5 -20.66 4.44 -31.22
N ASN A 6 -21.54 4.48 -30.21
CA ASN A 6 -21.21 4.87 -28.86
C ASN A 6 -20.32 3.73 -28.27
N GLU A 7 -19.01 3.89 -28.37
CA GLU A 7 -18.08 3.09 -27.58
C GLU A 7 -18.25 3.50 -26.11
N ASN A 8 -19.00 2.69 -25.38
CA ASN A 8 -19.07 2.72 -23.94
C ASN A 8 -17.64 2.61 -23.38
N LYS A 9 -17.06 3.73 -22.94
CA LYS A 9 -16.01 3.73 -21.94
C LYS A 9 -16.62 3.13 -20.67
N SER A 10 -16.42 1.83 -20.45
CA SER A 10 -16.65 1.20 -19.16
C SER A 10 -15.77 1.95 -18.16
N ASP A 11 -16.39 2.74 -17.28
CA ASP A 11 -15.77 3.22 -16.04
C ASP A 11 -15.20 1.98 -15.35
N CYS A 12 -13.87 1.81 -15.38
CA CYS A 12 -13.19 0.75 -14.64
C CYS A 12 -13.39 1.08 -13.15
N SER A 13 -14.38 0.45 -12.52
CA SER A 13 -14.68 0.63 -11.10
C SER A 13 -13.52 0.14 -10.22
N PHE A 14 -12.67 -0.77 -10.74
CA PHE A 14 -11.55 -1.35 -10.02
C PHE A 14 -10.23 -0.67 -10.36
N ILE A 15 -9.49 -0.28 -9.31
CA ILE A 15 -8.11 0.22 -9.44
C ILE A 15 -7.09 -0.91 -9.51
N VAL A 16 -7.38 -2.05 -8.85
CA VAL A 16 -6.54 -3.25 -8.90
C VAL A 16 -7.38 -4.47 -9.24
N GLU A 17 -6.91 -5.25 -10.21
CA GLU A 17 -7.46 -6.56 -10.53
C GLU A 17 -6.35 -7.59 -10.52
N ILE A 18 -6.49 -8.61 -9.67
CA ILE A 18 -5.57 -9.75 -9.54
C ILE A 18 -6.33 -10.99 -10.00
N ARG A 19 -5.76 -11.72 -10.98
CA ARG A 19 -6.43 -12.87 -11.62
C ARG A 19 -5.50 -14.08 -11.61
N ASP A 20 -5.80 -15.06 -10.76
CA ASP A 20 -5.10 -16.35 -10.63
C ASP A 20 -3.57 -16.23 -10.60
N VAL A 21 -3.07 -15.33 -9.75
CA VAL A 21 -1.64 -15.02 -9.70
C VAL A 21 -0.87 -16.11 -8.98
N GLN A 22 0.23 -16.54 -9.63
CA GLN A 22 1.18 -17.51 -9.10
C GLN A 22 2.56 -16.87 -8.97
N LYS A 23 3.29 -17.18 -7.88
CA LYS A 23 4.67 -16.74 -7.69
C LYS A 23 5.47 -17.77 -6.90
N SER A 24 6.62 -18.14 -7.43
CA SER A 24 7.59 -19.03 -6.78
C SER A 24 8.98 -18.39 -6.71
N PHE A 25 9.75 -18.79 -5.72
CA PHE A 25 11.18 -18.52 -5.62
C PHE A 25 11.93 -19.87 -5.56
N GLY A 26 12.51 -20.27 -6.68
CA GLY A 26 13.06 -21.62 -6.83
C GLY A 26 11.96 -22.68 -6.65
N SER A 27 12.13 -23.58 -5.68
CA SER A 27 11.13 -24.61 -5.35
C SER A 27 10.03 -24.14 -4.39
N LEU A 28 10.15 -22.95 -3.81
CA LEU A 28 9.19 -22.44 -2.84
C LEU A 28 8.06 -21.70 -3.57
N HIS A 29 6.86 -22.28 -3.58
CA HIS A 29 5.65 -21.66 -4.13
C HIS A 29 5.02 -20.73 -3.10
N VAL A 30 5.16 -19.41 -3.28
CA VAL A 30 4.81 -18.37 -2.29
C VAL A 30 3.41 -17.81 -2.51
N ILE A 31 3.00 -17.59 -3.77
CA ILE A 31 1.63 -17.16 -4.12
C ILE A 31 0.99 -18.26 -4.96
N ARG A 32 -0.19 -18.72 -4.54
CA ARG A 32 -0.83 -19.94 -5.07
C ARG A 32 -2.24 -19.66 -5.56
N GLY A 33 -2.36 -18.96 -6.70
CA GLY A 33 -3.64 -18.72 -7.36
C GLY A 33 -4.48 -17.63 -6.67
N ILE A 34 -3.88 -16.49 -6.35
CA ILE A 34 -4.60 -15.36 -5.74
C ILE A 34 -5.42 -14.62 -6.80
N SER A 35 -6.69 -14.39 -6.47
CA SER A 35 -7.60 -13.50 -7.19
C SER A 35 -8.24 -12.52 -6.21
N LEU A 36 -8.21 -11.22 -6.54
CA LEU A 36 -8.76 -10.14 -5.71
C LEU A 36 -9.02 -8.92 -6.59
N THR A 37 -10.09 -8.18 -6.31
CA THR A 37 -10.36 -6.88 -6.93
C THR A 37 -10.46 -5.82 -5.86
N ILE A 38 -10.02 -4.59 -6.19
CA ILE A 38 -10.04 -3.44 -5.27
C ILE A 38 -10.63 -2.25 -6.01
N GLU A 39 -11.63 -1.63 -5.42
CA GLU A 39 -12.32 -0.48 -5.98
C GLU A 39 -11.58 0.83 -5.68
N ASN A 40 -11.87 1.88 -6.46
CA ASN A 40 -11.34 3.20 -6.16
C ASN A 40 -11.90 3.70 -4.81
N GLY A 41 -11.04 4.27 -3.97
CA GLY A 41 -11.37 4.75 -2.63
C GLY A 41 -11.47 3.65 -1.56
N GLN A 42 -11.35 2.38 -1.93
CA GLN A 42 -11.43 1.25 -1.00
C GLN A 42 -10.15 1.07 -0.20
N VAL A 43 -10.29 0.79 1.08
CA VAL A 43 -9.20 0.36 1.98
C VAL A 43 -9.27 -1.15 2.20
N VAL A 44 -8.31 -1.87 1.65
CA VAL A 44 -8.18 -3.34 1.82
C VAL A 44 -7.05 -3.63 2.79
N VAL A 45 -7.36 -4.32 3.89
CA VAL A 45 -6.34 -4.77 4.84
C VAL A 45 -6.09 -6.26 4.69
N ILE A 46 -4.83 -6.62 4.45
CA ILE A 46 -4.36 -8.00 4.31
C ILE A 46 -3.66 -8.42 5.59
N CYS A 47 -4.18 -9.45 6.25
CA CYS A 47 -3.58 -10.03 7.45
C CYS A 47 -3.27 -11.51 7.25
N GLY A 48 -2.55 -12.11 8.19
CA GLY A 48 -2.16 -13.53 8.16
C GLY A 48 -0.78 -13.79 8.75
N PRO A 49 -0.39 -15.05 8.95
CA PRO A 49 0.88 -15.42 9.54
C PRO A 49 2.10 -14.83 8.80
N SER A 50 3.22 -14.70 9.52
CA SER A 50 4.48 -14.31 8.89
C SER A 50 4.90 -15.35 7.85
N GLY A 51 5.44 -14.89 6.72
CA GLY A 51 5.89 -15.78 5.64
C GLY A 51 4.78 -16.32 4.71
N CYS A 52 3.49 -15.99 4.91
CA CYS A 52 2.41 -16.49 4.06
C CYS A 52 2.30 -15.79 2.69
N GLY A 53 3.20 -14.83 2.38
CA GLY A 53 3.27 -14.22 1.04
C GLY A 53 2.70 -12.80 0.91
N LYS A 54 2.23 -12.14 1.99
CA LYS A 54 1.61 -10.79 1.96
C LYS A 54 2.50 -9.73 1.29
N SER A 55 3.72 -9.56 1.78
CA SER A 55 4.68 -8.61 1.21
C SER A 55 5.08 -8.94 -0.23
N THR A 56 5.13 -10.24 -0.57
CA THR A 56 5.38 -10.68 -1.94
C THR A 56 4.23 -10.27 -2.85
N LEU A 57 2.99 -10.42 -2.41
CA LEU A 57 1.80 -9.98 -3.16
C LEU A 57 1.85 -8.46 -3.42
N LEU A 58 2.13 -7.63 -2.40
CA LEU A 58 2.28 -6.19 -2.58
C LEU A 58 3.36 -5.84 -3.61
N ARG A 59 4.51 -6.51 -3.54
CA ARG A 59 5.61 -6.31 -4.49
C ARG A 59 5.25 -6.73 -5.91
N CYS A 60 4.43 -7.77 -6.06
CA CYS A 60 3.90 -8.16 -7.38
C CYS A 60 2.94 -7.09 -7.91
N ILE A 61 2.05 -6.52 -7.08
CA ILE A 61 1.12 -5.45 -7.47
C ILE A 61 1.89 -4.21 -7.96
N ASN A 62 2.99 -3.85 -7.31
CA ASN A 62 3.84 -2.71 -7.74
C ASN A 62 4.82 -3.07 -8.87
N GLY A 63 4.80 -4.31 -9.37
CA GLY A 63 5.73 -4.80 -10.40
C GLY A 63 7.19 -4.83 -9.95
N LEU A 64 7.47 -4.81 -8.64
CA LEU A 64 8.82 -4.99 -8.07
C LEU A 64 9.25 -6.45 -8.17
N GLU A 65 8.30 -7.39 -7.97
CA GLU A 65 8.50 -8.81 -8.18
C GLU A 65 7.70 -9.27 -9.40
N PRO A 66 8.30 -9.95 -10.36
CA PRO A 66 7.57 -10.51 -11.49
C PRO A 66 6.71 -11.69 -11.03
N ILE A 67 5.52 -11.81 -11.60
CA ILE A 67 4.64 -12.97 -11.41
C ILE A 67 5.04 -14.09 -12.37
N ASP A 68 4.77 -15.34 -12.00
CA ASP A 68 5.05 -16.52 -12.85
C ASP A 68 3.89 -16.79 -13.82
N SER A 69 2.65 -16.67 -13.34
CA SER A 69 1.42 -16.79 -14.15
C SER A 69 0.29 -15.98 -13.55
N GLY A 70 -0.88 -15.99 -14.19
CA GLY A 70 -2.00 -15.09 -13.85
C GLY A 70 -1.78 -13.70 -14.42
N ASP A 71 -2.49 -12.69 -13.92
CA ASP A 71 -2.26 -11.28 -14.25
C ASP A 71 -2.60 -10.35 -13.09
N ILE A 72 -1.91 -9.19 -13.04
CA ILE A 72 -2.25 -8.08 -12.14
C ILE A 72 -2.36 -6.83 -12.98
N ILE A 73 -3.50 -6.17 -12.92
CA ILE A 73 -3.78 -4.90 -13.60
C ILE A 73 -3.95 -3.82 -12.54
N VAL A 74 -3.20 -2.73 -12.66
CA VAL A 74 -3.27 -1.57 -11.74
C VAL A 74 -3.51 -0.32 -12.57
N GLY A 75 -4.62 0.38 -12.32
CA GLY A 75 -4.99 1.56 -13.08
C GLY A 75 -5.06 1.32 -14.60
N GLY A 76 -5.45 0.10 -15.01
CA GLY A 76 -5.52 -0.30 -16.43
C GLY A 76 -4.16 -0.71 -17.04
N ILE A 77 -3.09 -0.84 -16.23
CA ILE A 77 -1.76 -1.27 -16.69
C ILE A 77 -1.47 -2.66 -16.11
N SER A 78 -1.18 -3.64 -16.99
CA SER A 78 -0.73 -4.96 -16.54
C SER A 78 0.74 -4.90 -16.08
N VAL A 79 1.06 -5.56 -14.96
CA VAL A 79 2.44 -5.70 -14.46
C VAL A 79 3.35 -6.47 -15.42
N LYS A 80 2.79 -7.15 -16.42
CA LYS A 80 3.54 -7.83 -17.48
C LYS A 80 4.04 -6.88 -18.57
N GLU A 81 3.45 -5.69 -18.67
CA GLU A 81 3.86 -4.65 -19.62
C GLU A 81 5.13 -3.92 -19.14
N LYS A 82 6.29 -4.56 -19.30
CA LYS A 82 7.58 -4.07 -18.78
C LYS A 82 7.90 -2.62 -19.17
N ASN A 83 7.48 -2.19 -20.34
CA ASN A 83 7.65 -0.84 -20.86
C ASN A 83 6.76 0.20 -20.14
N ARG A 84 5.67 -0.24 -19.50
CA ARG A 84 4.75 0.63 -18.76
C ARG A 84 4.91 0.55 -17.23
N LEU A 85 5.82 -0.28 -16.69
CA LEU A 85 6.04 -0.37 -15.25
C LEU A 85 6.44 0.95 -14.61
N ARG A 86 7.12 1.84 -15.35
CA ARG A 86 7.42 3.19 -14.85
C ARG A 86 6.16 4.02 -14.68
N GLU A 87 5.24 3.96 -15.63
CA GLU A 87 3.93 4.61 -15.56
C GLU A 87 3.13 4.07 -14.37
N LEU A 88 3.01 2.75 -14.22
CA LEU A 88 2.36 2.10 -13.10
C LEU A 88 2.91 2.59 -11.76
N ARG A 89 4.24 2.62 -11.59
CA ARG A 89 4.90 3.09 -10.35
C ARG A 89 4.77 4.60 -10.11
N THR A 90 4.44 5.37 -11.14
CA THR A 90 4.12 6.79 -10.97
C THR A 90 2.72 7.00 -10.40
N GLU A 91 1.80 6.07 -10.68
CA GLU A 91 0.41 6.09 -10.22
C GLU A 91 0.21 5.35 -8.88
N THR A 92 1.28 4.71 -8.35
CA THR A 92 1.24 3.95 -7.11
C THR A 92 2.30 4.43 -6.12
N GLY A 93 1.93 4.57 -4.85
CA GLY A 93 2.87 4.79 -3.75
C GLY A 93 3.10 3.50 -2.97
N MET A 94 4.32 3.27 -2.52
CA MET A 94 4.64 2.13 -1.66
C MET A 94 5.48 2.55 -0.46
N VAL A 95 5.01 2.18 0.71
CA VAL A 95 5.65 2.39 2.01
C VAL A 95 6.05 1.02 2.54
N PHE A 96 7.34 0.85 2.83
CA PHE A 96 7.92 -0.42 3.26
C PHE A 96 8.04 -0.49 4.79
N GLN A 97 8.21 -1.68 5.32
CA GLN A 97 8.55 -1.96 6.71
C GLN A 97 9.83 -1.22 7.14
N GLN A 98 10.86 -1.25 6.29
CA GLN A 98 12.04 -0.38 6.43
C GLN A 98 11.75 0.92 5.70
N PHE A 99 12.03 2.04 6.30
CA PHE A 99 11.67 3.38 5.82
C PHE A 99 12.25 3.71 4.44
N ASN A 100 13.43 3.13 4.11
CA ASN A 100 14.13 3.27 2.83
C ASN A 100 14.35 4.74 2.42
N LEU A 101 14.57 5.63 3.40
CA LEU A 101 14.92 7.02 3.13
C LEU A 101 16.37 7.12 2.63
N PHE A 102 16.63 8.10 1.80
CA PHE A 102 17.99 8.40 1.33
C PHE A 102 18.76 9.08 2.47
N PRO A 103 19.76 8.41 3.09
CA PRO A 103 20.37 8.89 4.34
C PRO A 103 21.21 10.17 4.18
N HIS A 104 21.64 10.47 2.95
CA HIS A 104 22.44 11.64 2.58
C HIS A 104 21.59 12.83 2.10
N LYS A 105 20.27 12.71 2.14
CA LYS A 105 19.31 13.76 1.76
C LYS A 105 18.52 14.17 2.97
N THR A 106 18.21 15.47 3.06
CA THR A 106 17.31 15.97 4.12
C THR A 106 15.90 15.37 3.97
N VAL A 107 15.08 15.54 4.98
CA VAL A 107 13.65 15.18 4.97
C VAL A 107 12.95 15.80 3.76
N LEU A 108 13.13 17.10 3.57
CA LEU A 108 12.56 17.83 2.43
C LEU A 108 13.04 17.27 1.09
N GLU A 109 14.33 17.03 0.94
CA GLU A 109 14.92 16.49 -0.28
C GLU A 109 14.45 15.08 -0.59
N ASN A 110 14.20 14.23 0.44
CA ASN A 110 13.62 12.90 0.26
C ASN A 110 12.23 12.97 -0.39
N VAL A 111 11.39 13.92 0.04
CA VAL A 111 10.04 14.08 -0.49
C VAL A 111 10.05 14.74 -1.87
N MET A 112 10.94 15.70 -2.12
CA MET A 112 11.06 16.41 -3.40
C MET A 112 11.60 15.56 -4.55
N LEU A 113 12.36 14.49 -4.25
CA LEU A 113 13.16 13.78 -5.24
C LEU A 113 12.34 13.30 -6.45
N ALA A 114 11.29 12.54 -6.20
CA ALA A 114 10.48 11.97 -7.27
C ALA A 114 9.69 13.03 -8.07
N PRO A 115 9.04 14.03 -7.46
CA PRO A 115 8.45 15.15 -8.20
C PRO A 115 9.43 15.85 -9.16
N VAL A 116 10.66 16.12 -8.70
CA VAL A 116 11.67 16.79 -9.54
C VAL A 116 12.19 15.86 -10.64
N ASP A 117 12.64 14.65 -10.28
CA ASP A 117 13.36 13.78 -11.20
C ASP A 117 12.45 13.02 -12.17
N ILE A 118 11.25 12.64 -11.71
CA ILE A 118 10.32 11.83 -12.49
C ILE A 118 9.26 12.68 -13.18
N ARG A 119 8.57 13.58 -12.43
CA ARG A 119 7.53 14.46 -12.98
C ARG A 119 8.06 15.73 -13.62
N ARG A 120 9.38 16.01 -13.52
CA ARG A 120 10.03 17.20 -14.05
C ARG A 120 9.43 18.50 -13.49
N MET A 121 8.91 18.44 -12.26
CA MET A 121 8.39 19.59 -11.54
C MET A 121 9.53 20.56 -11.24
N ASN A 122 9.27 21.87 -11.33
CA ASN A 122 10.30 22.81 -10.95
C ASN A 122 10.57 22.75 -9.42
N LYS A 123 11.80 23.11 -9.02
CA LYS A 123 12.24 22.95 -7.61
C LYS A 123 11.39 23.76 -6.61
N SER A 124 10.89 24.92 -7.01
CA SER A 124 10.07 25.77 -6.14
C SER A 124 8.69 25.15 -5.88
N GLU A 125 8.05 24.63 -6.93
CA GLU A 125 6.78 23.92 -6.82
C GLU A 125 6.94 22.62 -6.02
N ALA A 126 8.00 21.84 -6.31
CA ALA A 126 8.30 20.62 -5.58
C ALA A 126 8.56 20.88 -4.10
N LYS A 127 9.22 22.00 -3.76
CA LYS A 127 9.45 22.42 -2.36
C LYS A 127 8.12 22.75 -1.66
N ASN A 128 7.24 23.50 -2.31
CA ASN A 128 5.94 23.85 -1.74
C ASN A 128 5.06 22.60 -1.54
N LEU A 129 5.02 21.70 -2.53
CA LEU A 129 4.33 20.41 -2.43
C LEU A 129 4.88 19.58 -1.27
N ALA A 130 6.21 19.43 -1.19
CA ALA A 130 6.84 18.63 -0.15
C ALA A 130 6.57 19.19 1.25
N ARG A 131 6.65 20.52 1.45
CA ARG A 131 6.32 21.15 2.72
C ARG A 131 4.87 20.93 3.12
N GLY A 132 3.92 21.05 2.19
CA GLY A 132 2.52 20.75 2.45
C GLY A 132 2.28 19.28 2.86
N LEU A 133 3.01 18.34 2.24
CA LEU A 133 2.93 16.93 2.61
C LEU A 133 3.58 16.64 3.96
N LEU A 134 4.73 17.27 4.26
CA LEU A 134 5.39 17.15 5.57
C LEU A 134 4.53 17.73 6.69
N ASP A 135 3.84 18.84 6.43
CA ASP A 135 2.86 19.41 7.36
C ASP A 135 1.69 18.46 7.60
N ARG A 136 1.14 17.89 6.52
CA ARG A 136 0.03 16.89 6.56
C ARG A 136 0.37 15.67 7.42
N VAL A 137 1.62 15.21 7.41
CA VAL A 137 2.09 14.09 8.25
C VAL A 137 2.70 14.56 9.58
N GLY A 138 2.62 15.85 9.91
CA GLY A 138 3.03 16.44 11.21
C GLY A 138 4.53 16.42 11.46
N ILE A 139 5.37 16.65 10.41
CA ILE A 139 6.84 16.63 10.56
C ILE A 139 7.55 17.76 9.80
N LEU A 140 6.83 18.83 9.45
CA LEU A 140 7.40 19.97 8.73
C LEU A 140 8.58 20.63 9.47
N ASN A 141 8.52 20.66 10.81
CA ASN A 141 9.57 21.21 11.67
C ASN A 141 10.93 20.48 11.56
N LYS A 142 10.97 19.35 10.85
CA LYS A 142 12.15 18.52 10.61
C LYS A 142 12.61 18.54 9.15
N GLU A 143 12.14 19.49 8.35
CA GLU A 143 12.40 19.52 6.89
C GLU A 143 13.88 19.54 6.50
N ASP A 144 14.73 20.14 7.33
CA ASP A 144 16.18 20.28 7.11
C ASP A 144 17.01 19.16 7.79
N ASP A 145 16.39 18.32 8.61
CA ASP A 145 17.05 17.23 9.32
C ASP A 145 17.40 16.07 8.35
N LEU A 146 18.43 15.28 8.70
CA LEU A 146 18.76 14.04 8.00
C LEU A 146 17.98 12.86 8.62
N PRO A 147 17.66 11.81 7.86
CA PRO A 147 16.94 10.64 8.37
C PRO A 147 17.52 10.01 9.64
N GLY A 148 18.86 10.00 9.77
CA GLY A 148 19.54 9.40 10.93
C GLY A 148 19.31 10.14 12.27
N SER A 149 18.80 11.37 12.24
CA SER A 149 18.44 12.12 13.45
C SER A 149 16.97 11.96 13.86
N LEU A 150 16.18 11.23 13.08
CA LEU A 150 14.74 11.04 13.29
C LEU A 150 14.45 9.75 14.04
N SER A 151 13.39 9.74 14.86
CA SER A 151 12.82 8.51 15.40
C SER A 151 12.24 7.62 14.27
N GLY A 152 12.01 6.33 14.56
CA GLY A 152 11.40 5.40 13.60
C GLY A 152 10.05 5.88 13.07
N GLY A 153 9.16 6.34 13.97
CA GLY A 153 7.85 6.87 13.58
C GLY A 153 7.96 8.16 12.73
N GLN A 154 8.93 9.01 13.03
CA GLN A 154 9.22 10.19 12.21
C GLN A 154 9.72 9.79 10.81
N GLN A 155 10.63 8.83 10.71
CA GLN A 155 11.12 8.32 9.43
C GLN A 155 9.98 7.71 8.60
N GLN A 156 9.07 6.97 9.24
CA GLN A 156 7.93 6.38 8.57
C GLN A 156 6.96 7.43 8.04
N ARG A 157 6.68 8.49 8.81
CA ARG A 157 5.86 9.61 8.34
C ARG A 157 6.49 10.32 7.14
N VAL A 158 7.82 10.49 7.12
CA VAL A 158 8.53 11.00 5.93
C VAL A 158 8.40 10.05 4.75
N ALA A 159 8.48 8.73 4.97
CA ALA A 159 8.29 7.74 3.89
C ALA A 159 6.86 7.79 3.33
N ILE A 160 5.85 8.01 4.16
CA ILE A 160 4.47 8.25 3.72
C ILE A 160 4.38 9.52 2.87
N ALA A 161 4.90 10.65 3.36
CA ALA A 161 4.91 11.92 2.62
C ALA A 161 5.62 11.78 1.26
N ARG A 162 6.73 11.05 1.19
CA ARG A 162 7.44 10.73 -0.05
C ARG A 162 6.58 9.92 -1.01
N GLY A 163 5.84 8.92 -0.51
CA GLY A 163 4.90 8.13 -1.32
C GLY A 163 3.79 9.00 -1.91
N LEU A 164 3.23 9.90 -1.11
CA LEU A 164 2.19 10.84 -1.52
C LEU A 164 2.65 11.91 -2.52
N ALA A 165 3.95 12.23 -2.55
CA ALA A 165 4.49 13.30 -3.38
C ALA A 165 4.30 13.07 -4.89
N MET A 166 4.07 11.82 -5.29
CA MET A 166 3.72 11.47 -6.67
C MET A 166 2.22 11.55 -6.95
N ASN A 167 1.39 12.02 -5.99
CA ASN A 167 -0.07 12.04 -6.10
C ASN A 167 -0.63 10.71 -6.66
N PRO A 168 -0.33 9.59 -5.99
CA PRO A 168 -0.70 8.27 -6.48
C PRO A 168 -2.21 8.03 -6.35
N LYS A 169 -2.75 7.15 -7.20
CA LYS A 169 -4.13 6.66 -7.11
C LYS A 169 -4.29 5.53 -6.11
N LEU A 170 -3.18 4.85 -5.79
CA LEU A 170 -3.13 3.72 -4.87
C LEU A 170 -1.92 3.85 -3.94
N MET A 171 -2.14 3.78 -2.64
CA MET A 171 -1.08 3.65 -1.64
C MET A 171 -1.01 2.21 -1.11
N MET A 172 0.19 1.66 -1.09
CA MET A 172 0.45 0.32 -0.55
C MET A 172 1.36 0.42 0.67
N PHE A 173 0.99 -0.27 1.74
CA PHE A 173 1.71 -0.27 3.02
C PHE A 173 2.11 -1.70 3.37
N ASP A 174 3.41 -1.98 3.43
CA ASP A 174 3.97 -3.28 3.78
C ASP A 174 4.45 -3.25 5.23
N GLU A 175 3.59 -3.64 6.18
CA GLU A 175 3.82 -3.67 7.63
C GLU A 175 4.42 -2.34 8.17
N PRO A 176 3.76 -1.19 7.99
CA PRO A 176 4.33 0.14 8.22
C PRO A 176 4.68 0.42 9.68
N THR A 177 4.23 -0.40 10.63
CA THR A 177 4.43 -0.21 12.07
C THR A 177 5.34 -1.26 12.72
N SER A 178 5.66 -2.35 12.01
CA SER A 178 6.36 -3.51 12.61
C SER A 178 7.80 -3.25 13.07
N ALA A 179 8.43 -2.16 12.57
CA ALA A 179 9.77 -1.73 12.97
C ALA A 179 9.76 -0.58 13.99
N LEU A 180 8.60 -0.28 14.60
CA LEU A 180 8.40 0.86 15.49
C LEU A 180 8.18 0.44 16.93
N ASP A 181 8.62 1.28 17.85
CA ASP A 181 8.25 1.16 19.26
C ASP A 181 6.74 1.49 19.44
N PRO A 182 6.06 0.87 20.42
CA PRO A 182 4.62 1.03 20.64
C PRO A 182 4.15 2.49 20.73
N GLU A 183 4.97 3.38 21.33
CA GLU A 183 4.65 4.80 21.47
C GLU A 183 4.58 5.54 20.12
N MET A 184 5.30 5.05 19.10
CA MET A 184 5.38 5.67 17.78
C MET A 184 4.32 5.13 16.80
N ILE A 185 3.72 3.99 17.09
CA ILE A 185 2.73 3.33 16.23
C ILE A 185 1.52 4.24 16.02
N THR A 186 1.00 4.85 17.09
CA THR A 186 -0.21 5.68 17.06
C THR A 186 -0.08 6.84 16.06
N GLU A 187 1.05 7.55 16.07
CA GLU A 187 1.27 8.69 15.16
C GLU A 187 1.25 8.28 13.68
N VAL A 188 1.77 7.10 13.34
CA VAL A 188 1.76 6.58 11.98
C VAL A 188 0.36 6.13 11.58
N LEU A 189 -0.35 5.44 12.48
CA LEU A 189 -1.72 5.00 12.24
C LEU A 189 -2.68 6.18 12.08
N ASP A 190 -2.49 7.28 12.83
CA ASP A 190 -3.30 8.50 12.69
C ASP A 190 -3.14 9.12 11.29
N VAL A 191 -1.91 9.17 10.77
CA VAL A 191 -1.70 9.60 9.38
C VAL A 191 -2.45 8.69 8.40
N MET A 192 -2.41 7.38 8.60
CA MET A 192 -3.11 6.43 7.72
C MET A 192 -4.63 6.53 7.84
N ARG A 193 -5.19 6.79 9.05
CA ARG A 193 -6.62 7.09 9.26
C ARG A 193 -7.07 8.31 8.47
N ASN A 194 -6.27 9.37 8.51
CA ASN A 194 -6.55 10.59 7.76
C ASN A 194 -6.56 10.34 6.25
N LEU A 195 -5.62 9.51 5.73
CA LEU A 195 -5.60 9.13 4.31
C LEU A 195 -6.84 8.32 3.92
N ALA A 196 -7.29 7.40 4.77
CA ALA A 196 -8.53 6.64 4.55
C ALA A 196 -9.75 7.58 4.51
N SER A 197 -9.85 8.50 5.47
CA SER A 197 -10.94 9.48 5.55
C SER A 197 -10.98 10.42 4.34
N ASP A 198 -9.83 10.72 3.73
CA ASP A 198 -9.72 11.52 2.50
C ASP A 198 -10.06 10.72 1.23
N GLY A 199 -10.47 9.45 1.35
CA GLY A 199 -10.86 8.59 0.23
C GLY A 199 -9.68 8.01 -0.56
N MET A 200 -8.48 7.94 0.02
CA MET A 200 -7.32 7.32 -0.61
C MET A 200 -7.53 5.81 -0.74
N THR A 201 -7.37 5.29 -1.95
CA THR A 201 -7.33 3.83 -2.14
C THR A 201 -6.10 3.24 -1.48
N MET A 202 -6.26 2.25 -0.62
CA MET A 202 -5.13 1.68 0.12
C MET A 202 -5.15 0.15 0.14
N ILE A 203 -3.97 -0.45 0.03
CA ILE A 203 -3.71 -1.85 0.39
C ILE A 203 -2.74 -1.84 1.56
N VAL A 204 -3.16 -2.39 2.69
CA VAL A 204 -2.36 -2.35 3.93
C VAL A 204 -2.11 -3.78 4.40
N VAL A 205 -0.86 -4.20 4.42
CA VAL A 205 -0.45 -5.40 5.17
C VAL A 205 -0.17 -4.96 6.59
N SER A 206 -0.93 -5.49 7.55
CA SER A 206 -0.79 -5.08 8.95
C SER A 206 -1.18 -6.18 9.93
N HIS A 207 -0.60 -6.09 11.12
CA HIS A 207 -0.99 -6.84 12.32
C HIS A 207 -1.79 -5.99 13.31
N GLU A 208 -2.00 -4.70 13.03
CA GLU A 208 -2.74 -3.75 13.85
C GLU A 208 -4.25 -3.93 13.66
N MET A 209 -4.83 -4.93 14.34
CA MET A 209 -6.25 -5.30 14.15
C MET A 209 -7.23 -4.23 14.62
N GLY A 210 -6.85 -3.40 15.62
CA GLY A 210 -7.64 -2.24 16.05
C GLY A 210 -7.79 -1.22 14.93
N PHE A 211 -6.69 -0.86 14.29
CA PHE A 211 -6.68 0.02 13.12
C PHE A 211 -7.45 -0.60 11.94
N ALA A 212 -7.21 -1.87 11.65
CA ALA A 212 -7.88 -2.56 10.54
C ALA A 212 -9.42 -2.55 10.72
N ARG A 213 -9.91 -2.79 11.95
CA ARG A 213 -11.35 -2.76 12.27
C ARG A 213 -11.98 -1.39 12.03
N GLU A 214 -11.21 -0.32 12.25
CA GLU A 214 -11.68 1.06 12.16
C GLU A 214 -11.73 1.58 10.70
N VAL A 215 -10.71 1.25 9.89
CA VAL A 215 -10.53 1.91 8.60
C VAL A 215 -10.78 1.01 7.38
N ALA A 216 -10.76 -0.33 7.55
CA ALA A 216 -10.89 -1.21 6.41
C ALA A 216 -12.34 -1.25 5.88
N ASP A 217 -12.47 -1.22 4.57
CA ASP A 217 -13.72 -1.60 3.88
C ASP A 217 -13.77 -3.10 3.65
N TRP A 218 -12.59 -3.72 3.48
CA TRP A 218 -12.47 -5.16 3.22
C TRP A 218 -11.23 -5.74 3.92
N MET A 219 -11.45 -6.84 4.64
CA MET A 219 -10.41 -7.63 5.28
C MET A 219 -10.09 -8.87 4.44
N VAL A 220 -8.82 -9.18 4.28
CA VAL A 220 -8.34 -10.37 3.57
C VAL A 220 -7.40 -11.16 4.48
N MET A 221 -7.76 -12.42 4.77
CA MET A 221 -6.90 -13.36 5.45
C MET A 221 -6.09 -14.16 4.44
N MET A 222 -4.78 -14.07 4.51
CA MET A 222 -3.87 -14.89 3.74
C MET A 222 -3.19 -15.95 4.61
N ASP A 223 -3.12 -17.18 4.09
CA ASP A 223 -2.30 -18.24 4.68
C ASP A 223 -1.78 -19.17 3.57
N GLU A 224 -0.56 -19.71 3.74
CA GLU A 224 0.10 -20.61 2.81
C GLU A 224 0.05 -20.19 1.33
N GLY A 225 0.11 -18.88 1.07
CA GLY A 225 0.13 -18.32 -0.29
C GLY A 225 -1.25 -18.17 -0.93
N GLN A 226 -2.33 -18.38 -0.20
CA GLN A 226 -3.71 -18.28 -0.66
C GLN A 226 -4.52 -17.26 0.14
N ILE A 227 -5.59 -16.74 -0.45
CA ILE A 227 -6.63 -16.03 0.29
C ILE A 227 -7.56 -17.09 0.89
N ILE A 228 -7.61 -17.12 2.22
CA ILE A 228 -8.46 -18.04 2.96
C ILE A 228 -9.86 -17.47 3.12
N GLU A 229 -9.94 -16.18 3.44
CA GLU A 229 -11.20 -15.50 3.67
C GLU A 229 -11.09 -14.02 3.29
N GLY A 230 -12.17 -13.47 2.70
CA GLY A 230 -12.31 -12.04 2.43
C GLY A 230 -13.70 -11.57 2.83
N ARG A 231 -13.79 -10.51 3.69
CA ARG A 231 -15.06 -10.01 4.25
C ARG A 231 -14.96 -8.55 4.70
N PRO A 232 -16.11 -7.86 4.83
CA PRO A 232 -16.17 -6.61 5.57
C PRO A 232 -15.69 -6.80 7.02
N PRO A 233 -15.06 -5.78 7.65
CA PRO A 233 -14.46 -5.91 8.97
C PRO A 233 -15.46 -6.35 10.05
N GLY A 234 -16.70 -5.85 10.03
CA GLY A 234 -17.73 -6.25 10.99
C GLY A 234 -17.93 -7.78 11.05
N GLU A 235 -18.10 -8.41 9.87
CA GLU A 235 -18.27 -9.87 9.76
C GLU A 235 -16.95 -10.62 10.02
N PHE A 236 -15.83 -10.06 9.53
CA PHE A 236 -14.53 -10.70 9.69
C PHE A 236 -14.14 -10.89 11.16
N PHE A 237 -14.41 -9.90 12.01
CA PHE A 237 -14.07 -9.96 13.44
C PHE A 237 -15.12 -10.66 14.31
N SER A 238 -16.40 -10.66 13.94
CA SER A 238 -17.47 -11.23 14.76
C SER A 238 -17.89 -12.64 14.33
N ASP A 239 -17.79 -12.95 13.03
CA ASP A 239 -18.33 -14.18 12.44
C ASP A 239 -17.40 -14.71 11.32
N ALA A 240 -16.11 -14.80 11.60
CA ALA A 240 -15.16 -15.43 10.68
C ALA A 240 -15.57 -16.88 10.39
N ARG A 241 -15.70 -17.23 9.10
CA ARG A 241 -16.18 -18.56 8.67
C ARG A 241 -15.10 -19.62 8.74
N GLU A 242 -13.89 -19.24 8.38
CA GLU A 242 -12.77 -20.16 8.33
C GLU A 242 -12.17 -20.39 9.72
N GLU A 243 -11.96 -21.65 10.09
CA GLU A 243 -11.34 -22.00 11.37
C GLU A 243 -9.96 -21.37 11.53
N ARG A 244 -9.21 -21.30 10.44
CA ARG A 244 -7.88 -20.72 10.40
C ARG A 244 -7.90 -19.22 10.70
N THR A 245 -8.89 -18.50 10.19
CA THR A 245 -9.12 -17.07 10.48
C THR A 245 -9.45 -16.87 11.96
N ARG A 246 -10.39 -17.67 12.51
CA ARG A 246 -10.75 -17.62 13.96
C ARG A 246 -9.55 -17.87 14.85
N LYS A 247 -8.73 -18.85 14.53
CA LYS A 247 -7.51 -19.17 15.28
C LYS A 247 -6.51 -18.02 15.23
N PHE A 248 -6.30 -17.42 14.05
CA PHE A 248 -5.43 -16.27 13.89
C PHE A 248 -5.91 -15.06 14.71
N LEU A 249 -7.20 -14.72 14.63
CA LEU A 249 -7.79 -13.61 15.39
C LEU A 249 -7.69 -13.83 16.90
N SER A 250 -7.93 -15.04 17.39
CA SER A 250 -7.84 -15.34 18.82
C SER A 250 -6.42 -15.16 19.38
N GLN A 251 -5.39 -15.38 18.57
CA GLN A 251 -3.99 -15.19 18.98
C GLN A 251 -3.59 -13.71 19.07
N ILE A 252 -4.15 -12.86 18.20
CA ILE A 252 -3.76 -11.43 18.14
C ILE A 252 -4.61 -10.57 19.07
N ILE A 253 -5.91 -10.89 19.23
CA ILE A 253 -6.81 -10.09 20.08
C ILE A 253 -6.61 -10.37 21.57
N SER A 254 -5.95 -11.50 21.92
CA SER A 254 -5.66 -11.88 23.31
C SER A 254 -4.39 -11.23 23.87
N HIS A 255 -3.73 -10.37 23.12
CA HIS A 255 -2.58 -9.55 23.51
C HIS A 255 -2.93 -8.06 23.45
#